data_31ae94b664cd3869a5e8604e39571d9e
#
_entry.id   31ae94b664cd3869a5e8604e39571d9e
#
_cell.length_a   1.000
_cell.length_b   1.000
_cell.length_c   1.000
_cell.angle_alpha   90.00
_cell.angle_beta   90.00
_cell.angle_gamma   90.00
#
_symmetry.space_group_name_H-M   'P 1'
#
loop_
_entity.id
_entity.type
_entity.pdbx_description
1 polymer ?
#
loop_
_entity_poly.entity_id
_entity_poly.type
_entity_poly.pdbx_seq_one_letter_code
_entity_poly.pdbx_strand_id
1 'polypeptide(L)'
;DYWFLGDLIMPGPGSNDLFEMLDSINVDTYVQGNWEDSFLDVLNKNIDIDNATDIYVSRLVQYQCENLDKNYINYIKNLPLHITKQVNDLSISISHNLQNKNYGGDLWPTNNQEQFDRLFDRDYDIAIYAHTHHQLLRYSSNDQLIINPGTVGQPFYKWNKLNSDLRAQYAILEIDEAGITDVRFKKVFYDVEKEYKNATNKHLPYIDLYRELLETGRTHTHDIELLQEINEKYNYKNEVLKFIEKI
;
A
#
# COMPACT_ATOMS: atom_id res chain seq x y z
N ASP A 1 -9.12 16.94 -6.15
CA ASP A 1 -7.81 16.44 -5.72
C ASP A 1 -7.85 14.93 -5.57
N TYR A 2 -6.74 14.25 -5.88
CA TYR A 2 -6.60 12.81 -5.70
C TYR A 2 -5.43 12.54 -4.74
N TRP A 3 -5.66 11.68 -3.74
CA TRP A 3 -4.67 11.35 -2.72
C TRP A 3 -4.39 9.85 -2.72
N PHE A 4 -3.11 9.48 -2.79
CA PHE A 4 -2.65 8.10 -2.75
C PHE A 4 -1.95 7.83 -1.42
N LEU A 5 -2.41 6.80 -0.70
CA LEU A 5 -2.10 6.62 0.70
C LEU A 5 -1.01 5.56 0.97
N GLY A 6 -0.06 5.40 0.04
CA GLY A 6 1.07 4.47 0.18
C GLY A 6 0.83 3.08 -0.41
N ASP A 7 1.87 2.23 -0.38
CA ASP A 7 1.92 0.91 -0.98
C ASP A 7 1.68 0.95 -2.51
N LEU A 8 2.44 1.80 -3.19
CA LEU A 8 2.22 2.15 -4.58
C LEU A 8 2.71 1.06 -5.56
N ILE A 9 3.88 0.47 -5.31
CA ILE A 9 4.63 -0.26 -6.36
C ILE A 9 4.70 -1.77 -6.18
N MET A 10 4.39 -2.30 -5.01
CA MET A 10 4.49 -3.74 -4.70
C MET A 10 3.21 -4.26 -4.04
N PRO A 11 2.92 -5.57 -4.17
CA PRO A 11 3.65 -6.63 -4.88
C PRO A 11 3.35 -6.72 -6.40
N GLY A 12 2.59 -5.80 -6.97
CA GLY A 12 2.20 -5.80 -8.38
C GLY A 12 3.33 -5.41 -9.36
N PRO A 13 3.05 -5.39 -10.67
CA PRO A 13 4.04 -5.14 -11.71
C PRO A 13 4.57 -3.70 -11.75
N GLY A 14 3.93 -2.75 -11.07
CA GLY A 14 4.38 -1.36 -10.97
C GLY A 14 4.74 -0.74 -12.33
N SER A 15 5.97 -0.25 -12.44
CA SER A 15 6.56 0.38 -13.62
C SER A 15 6.21 1.86 -13.84
N ASN A 16 6.89 2.47 -14.83
CA ASN A 16 6.65 3.87 -15.22
C ASN A 16 5.19 4.13 -15.58
N ASP A 17 4.52 3.19 -16.27
CA ASP A 17 3.12 3.33 -16.69
C ASP A 17 2.17 3.66 -15.53
N LEU A 18 2.46 3.13 -14.32
CA LEU A 18 1.67 3.41 -13.12
C LEU A 18 1.79 4.89 -12.72
N PHE A 19 3.01 5.42 -12.69
CA PHE A 19 3.25 6.82 -12.35
C PHE A 19 2.67 7.76 -13.41
N GLU A 20 2.85 7.45 -14.71
CA GLU A 20 2.27 8.22 -15.81
C GLU A 20 0.73 8.23 -15.73
N MET A 21 0.10 7.12 -15.37
CA MET A 21 -1.35 7.05 -15.16
C MET A 21 -1.78 7.95 -13.98
N LEU A 22 -1.09 7.88 -12.84
CA LEU A 22 -1.41 8.69 -11.66
C LEU A 22 -1.19 10.19 -11.94
N ASP A 23 -0.14 10.55 -12.67
CA ASP A 23 0.11 11.91 -13.13
C ASP A 23 -1.00 12.41 -14.07
N SER A 24 -1.51 11.52 -14.95
CA SER A 24 -2.58 11.86 -15.90
C SER A 24 -3.90 12.26 -15.24
N ILE A 25 -4.15 11.76 -14.02
CA ILE A 25 -5.32 12.11 -13.21
C ILE A 25 -5.01 13.17 -12.14
N ASN A 26 -3.79 13.73 -12.16
CA ASN A 26 -3.31 14.75 -11.23
C ASN A 26 -3.40 14.33 -9.76
N VAL A 27 -2.85 13.16 -9.42
CA VAL A 27 -2.65 12.79 -8.02
C VAL A 27 -1.64 13.75 -7.40
N ASP A 28 -2.06 14.51 -6.41
CA ASP A 28 -1.27 15.61 -5.82
C ASP A 28 -0.72 15.29 -4.42
N THR A 29 -1.10 14.14 -3.86
CA THR A 29 -0.73 13.76 -2.51
C THR A 29 -0.35 12.29 -2.45
N TYR A 30 0.86 12.03 -1.95
CA TYR A 30 1.37 10.67 -1.73
C TYR A 30 2.03 10.58 -0.36
N VAL A 31 1.75 9.53 0.38
CA VAL A 31 2.46 9.18 1.62
C VAL A 31 3.16 7.84 1.46
N GLN A 32 4.20 7.64 2.25
CA GLN A 32 4.99 6.42 2.28
C GLN A 32 4.23 5.30 2.98
N GLY A 33 4.03 4.16 2.30
CA GLY A 33 3.51 2.93 2.88
C GLY A 33 4.61 2.00 3.39
N ASN A 34 4.23 0.85 3.93
CA ASN A 34 5.20 -0.13 4.42
C ASN A 34 5.92 -0.88 3.28
N TRP A 35 5.35 -0.95 2.09
CA TRP A 35 6.05 -1.49 0.94
C TRP A 35 7.16 -0.55 0.44
N GLU A 36 6.95 0.76 0.53
CA GLU A 36 8.03 1.73 0.27
C GLU A 36 9.14 1.62 1.30
N ASP A 37 8.86 1.39 2.60
CA ASP A 37 9.90 1.10 3.60
C ASP A 37 10.68 -0.16 3.24
N SER A 38 9.99 -1.24 2.90
CA SER A 38 10.63 -2.49 2.46
C SER A 38 11.52 -2.29 1.22
N PHE A 39 11.07 -1.44 0.28
CA PHE A 39 11.87 -1.05 -0.88
C PHE A 39 13.16 -0.32 -0.46
N LEU A 40 13.06 0.62 0.48
CA LEU A 40 14.20 1.38 0.99
C LEU A 40 15.15 0.50 1.80
N ASP A 41 14.64 -0.43 2.61
CA ASP A 41 15.46 -1.37 3.38
C ASP A 41 16.35 -2.21 2.46
N VAL A 42 15.81 -2.72 1.36
CA VAL A 42 16.59 -3.46 0.37
C VAL A 42 17.65 -2.57 -0.28
N LEU A 43 17.32 -1.33 -0.68
CA LEU A 43 18.28 -0.40 -1.26
C LEU A 43 19.39 0.01 -0.29
N ASN A 44 19.10 0.03 1.01
CA ASN A 44 20.04 0.31 2.09
C ASN A 44 20.78 -0.95 2.58
N LYS A 45 20.50 -2.12 1.96
CA LYS A 45 21.07 -3.45 2.33
C LYS A 45 20.70 -3.91 3.75
N ASN A 46 19.57 -3.44 4.28
CA ASN A 46 19.02 -3.82 5.59
C ASN A 46 18.14 -5.07 5.43
N ILE A 47 18.72 -6.17 5.00
CA ILE A 47 18.02 -7.44 4.75
C ILE A 47 18.80 -8.61 5.30
N ASP A 48 18.11 -9.68 5.65
CA ASP A 48 18.66 -10.99 5.98
C ASP A 48 18.54 -11.94 4.78
N ILE A 49 19.65 -12.20 4.11
CA ILE A 49 19.69 -13.07 2.93
C ILE A 49 19.38 -14.54 3.23
N ASP A 50 19.32 -14.94 4.48
CA ASP A 50 18.91 -16.26 4.91
C ASP A 50 17.42 -16.33 5.27
N ASN A 51 16.71 -15.21 5.28
CA ASN A 51 15.28 -15.12 5.48
C ASN A 51 14.53 -15.19 4.13
N ALA A 52 13.60 -16.14 4.00
CA ALA A 52 12.86 -16.36 2.75
C ALA A 52 11.96 -15.17 2.36
N THR A 53 11.40 -14.45 3.34
CA THR A 53 10.62 -13.23 3.12
C THR A 53 11.50 -12.10 2.60
N ASP A 54 12.69 -11.92 3.16
CA ASP A 54 13.61 -10.87 2.72
C ASP A 54 14.11 -11.11 1.28
N ILE A 55 14.32 -12.38 0.90
CA ILE A 55 14.61 -12.75 -0.50
C ILE A 55 13.41 -12.39 -1.39
N TYR A 56 12.17 -12.73 -0.98
CA TYR A 56 10.95 -12.42 -1.71
C TYR A 56 10.83 -10.91 -1.97
N VAL A 57 10.92 -10.11 -0.91
CA VAL A 57 10.86 -8.66 -1.00
C VAL A 57 11.99 -8.11 -1.86
N SER A 58 13.22 -8.56 -1.64
CA SER A 58 14.39 -8.11 -2.40
C SER A 58 14.29 -8.43 -3.89
N ARG A 59 13.72 -9.57 -4.25
CA ARG A 59 13.51 -9.92 -5.66
C ARG A 59 12.44 -9.06 -6.34
N LEU A 60 11.38 -8.69 -5.60
CA LEU A 60 10.40 -7.71 -6.07
C LEU A 60 11.03 -6.32 -6.23
N VAL A 61 11.84 -5.87 -5.27
CA VAL A 61 12.56 -4.59 -5.34
C VAL A 61 13.55 -4.57 -6.51
N GLN A 62 14.31 -5.64 -6.73
CA GLN A 62 15.16 -5.78 -7.90
C GLN A 62 14.35 -5.57 -9.19
N TYR A 63 13.22 -6.26 -9.32
CA TYR A 63 12.32 -6.13 -10.47
C TYR A 63 11.85 -4.67 -10.65
N GLN A 64 11.45 -3.99 -9.57
CA GLN A 64 11.05 -2.58 -9.66
C GLN A 64 12.22 -1.68 -10.10
N CYS A 65 13.43 -1.89 -9.57
CA CYS A 65 14.62 -1.14 -9.98
C CYS A 65 15.00 -1.34 -11.44
N GLU A 66 14.69 -2.50 -12.02
CA GLU A 66 14.93 -2.83 -13.42
C GLU A 66 13.86 -2.22 -14.37
N ASN A 67 12.68 -1.85 -13.85
CA ASN A 67 11.51 -1.38 -14.61
C ASN A 67 11.05 0.04 -14.29
N LEU A 68 11.71 0.72 -13.35
CA LEU A 68 11.43 2.11 -12.98
C LEU A 68 12.58 3.03 -13.37
N ASP A 69 12.23 4.19 -13.89
CA ASP A 69 13.18 5.26 -14.09
C ASP A 69 13.73 5.78 -12.76
N LYS A 70 14.98 6.22 -12.77
CA LYS A 70 15.65 6.76 -11.58
C LYS A 70 14.90 7.91 -10.91
N ASN A 71 14.15 8.68 -11.68
CA ASN A 71 13.33 9.78 -11.14
C ASN A 71 12.23 9.25 -10.23
N TYR A 72 11.54 8.17 -10.62
CA TYR A 72 10.49 7.56 -9.79
C TYR A 72 11.10 6.85 -8.57
N ILE A 73 12.25 6.19 -8.71
CA ILE A 73 12.98 5.64 -7.55
C ILE A 73 13.35 6.75 -6.56
N ASN A 74 13.85 7.88 -7.04
CA ASN A 74 14.16 9.02 -6.19
C ASN A 74 12.90 9.66 -5.58
N TYR A 75 11.80 9.66 -6.30
CA TYR A 75 10.51 10.12 -5.78
C TYR A 75 10.06 9.25 -4.61
N ILE A 76 10.07 7.92 -4.76
CA ILE A 76 9.73 6.96 -3.70
C ILE A 76 10.60 7.18 -2.45
N LYS A 77 11.90 7.40 -2.62
CA LYS A 77 12.86 7.65 -1.52
C LYS A 77 12.53 8.89 -0.68
N ASN A 78 11.77 9.81 -1.21
CA ASN A 78 11.46 11.09 -0.56
C ASN A 78 9.98 11.23 -0.17
N LEU A 79 9.20 10.16 -0.26
CA LEU A 79 7.81 10.19 0.19
C LEU A 79 7.72 10.43 1.70
N PRO A 80 6.87 11.36 2.15
CA PRO A 80 6.69 11.61 3.58
C PRO A 80 5.83 10.53 4.23
N LEU A 81 6.08 10.23 5.50
CA LEU A 81 5.21 9.35 6.30
C LEU A 81 3.84 9.97 6.58
N HIS A 82 3.80 11.31 6.66
CA HIS A 82 2.63 12.06 7.05
C HIS A 82 2.56 13.40 6.32
N ILE A 83 1.35 13.79 5.93
CA ILE A 83 1.03 15.09 5.33
C ILE A 83 -0.15 15.70 6.07
N THR A 84 -0.12 17.03 6.23
CA THR A 84 -1.28 17.82 6.66
C THR A 84 -1.82 18.62 5.48
N LYS A 85 -3.11 18.54 5.23
CA LYS A 85 -3.82 19.38 4.26
C LYS A 85 -4.80 20.30 4.98
N GLN A 86 -4.97 21.50 4.46
CA GLN A 86 -6.02 22.41 4.88
C GLN A 86 -7.06 22.50 3.76
N VAL A 87 -8.31 22.20 4.08
CA VAL A 87 -9.43 22.35 3.14
C VAL A 87 -10.50 23.18 3.83
N ASN A 88 -10.72 24.39 3.35
CA ASN A 88 -11.48 25.42 4.05
C ASN A 88 -10.94 25.58 5.49
N ASP A 89 -11.81 25.51 6.49
CA ASP A 89 -11.43 25.63 7.90
C ASP A 89 -11.03 24.28 8.55
N LEU A 90 -11.01 23.18 7.77
CA LEU A 90 -10.72 21.84 8.29
C LEU A 90 -9.27 21.43 8.05
N SER A 91 -8.61 20.99 9.10
CA SER A 91 -7.27 20.39 9.06
C SER A 91 -7.35 18.86 8.92
N ILE A 92 -6.64 18.32 7.92
CA ILE A 92 -6.69 16.90 7.57
C ILE A 92 -5.32 16.28 7.73
N SER A 93 -5.22 15.29 8.61
CA SER A 93 -4.05 14.42 8.78
C SER A 93 -4.12 13.26 7.80
N ILE A 94 -3.07 13.04 7.03
CA ILE A 94 -2.98 11.97 6.01
C ILE A 94 -1.72 11.15 6.27
N SER A 95 -1.88 9.84 6.49
CA SER A 95 -0.78 8.90 6.72
C SER A 95 -1.15 7.51 6.19
N HIS A 96 -0.16 6.63 5.99
CA HIS A 96 -0.45 5.26 5.62
C HIS A 96 -1.03 4.45 6.78
N ASN A 97 -0.45 4.58 7.97
CA ASN A 97 -0.94 4.01 9.23
C ASN A 97 -0.97 5.14 10.28
N LEU A 98 -0.16 5.09 11.33
CA LEU A 98 0.03 6.22 12.23
C LEU A 98 0.95 7.28 11.59
N GLN A 99 0.91 8.51 12.09
CA GLN A 99 1.68 9.63 11.52
C GLN A 99 3.20 9.41 11.52
N ASN A 100 3.71 8.64 12.48
CA ASN A 100 5.13 8.34 12.66
C ASN A 100 5.49 6.87 12.38
N LYS A 101 4.55 6.07 11.87
CA LYS A 101 4.72 4.64 11.67
C LYS A 101 3.74 4.13 10.61
N ASN A 102 4.24 3.64 9.48
CA ASN A 102 3.44 3.18 8.35
C ASN A 102 3.12 1.67 8.35
N TYR A 103 3.47 0.91 9.38
CA TYR A 103 3.28 -0.54 9.50
C TYR A 103 2.62 -0.95 10.81
N GLY A 104 2.24 -2.23 10.92
CA GLY A 104 1.76 -2.87 12.14
C GLY A 104 0.24 -2.85 12.30
N GLY A 105 -0.25 -3.50 13.35
CA GLY A 105 -1.67 -3.74 13.59
C GLY A 105 -2.39 -2.68 14.43
N ASP A 106 -1.80 -1.50 14.62
CA ASP A 106 -2.32 -0.48 15.54
C ASP A 106 -3.74 -0.01 15.21
N LEU A 107 -4.04 0.19 13.92
CA LEU A 107 -5.32 0.71 13.44
C LEU A 107 -6.21 -0.37 12.80
N TRP A 108 -6.06 -1.62 13.25
CA TRP A 108 -6.94 -2.67 12.77
C TRP A 108 -8.41 -2.38 13.16
N PRO A 109 -9.40 -2.59 12.26
CA PRO A 109 -10.80 -2.17 12.50
C PRO A 109 -11.44 -2.67 13.78
N THR A 110 -10.95 -3.78 14.34
CA THR A 110 -11.47 -4.38 15.59
C THR A 110 -10.73 -3.91 16.84
N ASN A 111 -9.74 -3.03 16.71
CA ASN A 111 -9.01 -2.50 17.85
C ASN A 111 -9.87 -1.49 18.64
N ASN A 112 -9.47 -1.27 19.90
CA ASN A 112 -10.13 -0.35 20.79
C ASN A 112 -9.99 1.12 20.35
N GLN A 113 -10.80 2.00 20.91
CA GLN A 113 -10.86 3.42 20.56
C GLN A 113 -9.54 4.13 20.79
N GLU A 114 -8.81 3.83 21.87
CA GLU A 114 -7.54 4.47 22.22
C GLU A 114 -6.48 4.35 21.10
N GLN A 115 -6.51 3.26 20.34
CA GLN A 115 -5.58 3.10 19.22
C GLN A 115 -5.87 4.10 18.10
N PHE A 116 -7.13 4.36 17.84
CA PHE A 116 -7.57 5.31 16.81
C PHE A 116 -7.39 6.77 17.23
N ASP A 117 -7.52 7.07 18.53
CA ASP A 117 -7.30 8.42 19.06
C ASP A 117 -5.85 8.89 18.88
N ARG A 118 -4.90 7.95 18.71
CA ARG A 118 -3.50 8.25 18.38
C ARG A 118 -3.31 8.90 17.00
N LEU A 119 -4.31 8.90 16.13
CA LEU A 119 -4.30 9.64 14.87
C LEU A 119 -4.41 11.15 15.07
N PHE A 120 -4.71 11.59 16.30
CA PHE A 120 -4.95 12.99 16.67
C PHE A 120 -3.95 13.46 17.74
N ASP A 121 -2.64 13.33 17.45
CA ASP A 121 -1.57 13.86 18.30
C ASP A 121 -1.48 15.41 18.29
N ARG A 122 -2.23 16.03 17.34
CA ARG A 122 -2.44 17.47 17.19
C ARG A 122 -3.93 17.74 16.92
N ASP A 123 -4.28 19.01 16.86
CA ASP A 123 -5.64 19.49 16.59
C ASP A 123 -6.02 19.32 15.10
N TYR A 124 -6.16 18.06 14.65
CA TYR A 124 -6.72 17.74 13.34
C TYR A 124 -8.24 17.51 13.47
N ASP A 125 -9.01 17.90 12.44
CA ASP A 125 -10.44 17.65 12.36
C ASP A 125 -10.75 16.29 11.76
N ILE A 126 -9.90 15.87 10.81
CA ILE A 126 -10.04 14.62 10.05
C ILE A 126 -8.72 13.89 10.02
N ALA A 127 -8.74 12.58 10.24
CA ALA A 127 -7.60 11.68 9.98
C ALA A 127 -7.95 10.68 8.88
N ILE A 128 -7.10 10.60 7.85
CA ILE A 128 -7.23 9.64 6.76
C ILE A 128 -6.03 8.70 6.80
N TYR A 129 -6.31 7.39 6.88
CA TYR A 129 -5.29 6.35 6.92
C TYR A 129 -5.64 5.18 5.99
N ALA A 130 -4.68 4.29 5.68
CA ALA A 130 -4.85 3.13 4.81
C ALA A 130 -4.42 1.81 5.49
N HIS A 131 -3.41 1.12 5.00
CA HIS A 131 -2.69 -0.03 5.54
C HIS A 131 -3.53 -1.27 5.88
N THR A 132 -4.69 -1.11 6.51
CA THR A 132 -5.51 -2.25 6.96
C THR A 132 -6.45 -2.79 5.90
N HIS A 133 -6.51 -2.16 4.72
CA HIS A 133 -7.29 -2.56 3.56
C HIS A 133 -8.82 -2.67 3.80
N HIS A 134 -9.34 -1.96 4.79
CA HIS A 134 -10.77 -1.99 5.15
C HIS A 134 -11.39 -0.61 5.01
N GLN A 135 -12.46 -0.50 4.25
CA GLN A 135 -13.25 0.72 4.27
C GLN A 135 -13.82 0.95 5.66
N LEU A 136 -13.47 2.07 6.28
CA LEU A 136 -13.87 2.42 7.65
C LEU A 136 -14.19 3.90 7.74
N LEU A 137 -15.31 4.20 8.41
CA LEU A 137 -15.66 5.53 8.89
C LEU A 137 -15.99 5.40 10.38
N ARG A 138 -15.30 6.15 11.20
CA ARG A 138 -15.55 6.22 12.65
C ARG A 138 -15.15 7.58 13.20
N TYR A 139 -15.41 7.80 14.49
CA TYR A 139 -15.01 9.00 15.19
C TYR A 139 -13.97 8.69 16.28
N SER A 140 -13.12 9.67 16.59
CA SER A 140 -12.26 9.65 17.78
C SER A 140 -13.10 9.82 19.05
N SER A 141 -12.47 9.70 20.22
CA SER A 141 -13.13 10.01 21.51
C SER A 141 -13.54 11.49 21.64
N ASN A 142 -13.05 12.37 20.77
CA ASN A 142 -13.36 13.80 20.72
C ASN A 142 -14.22 14.18 19.50
N ASP A 143 -14.93 13.22 18.91
CA ASP A 143 -15.80 13.39 17.73
C ASP A 143 -15.09 13.85 16.44
N GLN A 144 -13.76 13.74 16.34
CA GLN A 144 -13.00 13.98 15.11
C GLN A 144 -13.19 12.81 14.13
N LEU A 145 -13.25 13.10 12.82
CA LEU A 145 -13.56 12.08 11.81
C LEU A 145 -12.34 11.25 11.41
N ILE A 146 -12.51 9.93 11.33
CA ILE A 146 -11.51 8.97 10.87
C ILE A 146 -12.03 8.24 9.64
N ILE A 147 -11.23 8.23 8.55
CA ILE A 147 -11.57 7.58 7.30
C ILE A 147 -10.45 6.63 6.86
N ASN A 148 -10.82 5.42 6.47
CA ASN A 148 -9.97 4.54 5.68
C ASN A 148 -10.70 4.21 4.37
N PRO A 149 -10.14 4.54 3.19
CA PRO A 149 -10.80 4.34 1.90
C PRO A 149 -10.83 2.87 1.46
N GLY A 150 -10.16 1.97 2.18
CA GLY A 150 -9.95 0.60 1.75
C GLY A 150 -8.68 0.44 0.92
N THR A 151 -8.69 -0.40 -0.09
CA THR A 151 -7.54 -0.71 -0.93
C THR A 151 -7.91 -0.85 -2.40
N VAL A 152 -7.05 -0.40 -3.28
CA VAL A 152 -7.26 -0.54 -4.74
C VAL A 152 -6.97 -1.97 -5.20
N GLY A 153 -5.91 -2.60 -4.68
CA GLY A 153 -5.39 -3.85 -5.23
C GLY A 153 -5.57 -5.10 -4.37
N GLN A 154 -5.84 -4.95 -3.06
CA GLN A 154 -5.79 -6.08 -2.13
C GLN A 154 -6.85 -6.01 -1.03
N PRO A 155 -8.15 -6.10 -1.36
CA PRO A 155 -9.19 -6.24 -0.35
C PRO A 155 -8.97 -7.52 0.47
N PHE A 156 -9.11 -7.40 1.79
CA PHE A 156 -8.91 -8.50 2.71
C PHE A 156 -9.89 -8.45 3.87
N TYR A 157 -10.47 -9.60 4.22
CA TYR A 157 -11.34 -9.75 5.39
C TYR A 157 -11.02 -11.05 6.13
N LYS A 158 -10.94 -11.02 7.44
CA LYS A 158 -10.81 -12.24 8.26
C LYS A 158 -12.04 -13.14 8.18
N TRP A 159 -13.19 -12.58 7.85
CA TRP A 159 -14.43 -13.33 7.68
C TRP A 159 -14.56 -13.82 6.23
N ASN A 160 -14.38 -15.12 6.00
CA ASN A 160 -14.29 -15.74 4.68
C ASN A 160 -15.40 -15.35 3.70
N LYS A 161 -16.64 -15.16 4.18
CA LYS A 161 -17.78 -14.77 3.33
C LYS A 161 -17.62 -13.37 2.70
N LEU A 162 -16.81 -12.51 3.30
CA LEU A 162 -16.54 -11.16 2.77
C LEU A 162 -15.38 -11.15 1.79
N ASN A 163 -14.51 -12.18 1.79
CA ASN A 163 -13.38 -12.30 0.86
C ASN A 163 -13.80 -12.59 -0.59
N SER A 164 -15.08 -12.81 -0.85
CA SER A 164 -15.59 -12.91 -2.24
C SER A 164 -15.68 -11.57 -2.97
N ASP A 165 -15.60 -10.45 -2.26
CA ASP A 165 -15.67 -9.10 -2.82
C ASP A 165 -14.26 -8.49 -2.93
N LEU A 166 -13.59 -8.75 -4.04
CA LEU A 166 -12.23 -8.30 -4.35
C LEU A 166 -12.20 -7.05 -5.23
N ARG A 167 -13.29 -6.30 -5.31
CA ARG A 167 -13.34 -5.05 -6.07
C ARG A 167 -12.36 -4.01 -5.50
N ALA A 168 -11.75 -3.23 -6.40
CA ALA A 168 -10.93 -2.08 -6.03
C ALA A 168 -11.75 -1.07 -5.22
N GLN A 169 -11.17 -0.52 -4.16
CA GLN A 169 -11.86 0.34 -3.20
C GLN A 169 -11.24 1.72 -3.14
N TYR A 170 -12.08 2.74 -3.02
CA TYR A 170 -11.67 4.11 -2.73
C TYR A 170 -12.79 4.85 -1.98
N ALA A 171 -12.50 6.06 -1.50
CA ALA A 171 -13.49 6.94 -0.88
C ALA A 171 -13.50 8.31 -1.59
N ILE A 172 -14.65 8.97 -1.53
CA ILE A 172 -14.83 10.37 -1.90
C ILE A 172 -15.21 11.11 -0.64
N LEU A 173 -14.41 12.12 -0.27
CA LEU A 173 -14.70 13.06 0.80
C LEU A 173 -15.11 14.39 0.17
N GLU A 174 -16.29 14.87 0.47
CA GLU A 174 -16.80 16.17 0.01
C GLU A 174 -16.83 17.15 1.18
N ILE A 175 -16.19 18.31 0.96
CA ILE A 175 -16.11 19.40 1.94
C ILE A 175 -16.54 20.69 1.24
N ASP A 176 -17.47 21.43 1.84
CA ASP A 176 -17.88 22.76 1.41
C ASP A 176 -17.58 23.83 2.48
N GLU A 177 -18.13 25.02 2.34
CA GLU A 177 -17.94 26.13 3.28
C GLU A 177 -18.55 25.87 4.67
N ALA A 178 -19.51 24.95 4.76
CA ALA A 178 -20.17 24.57 6.03
C ALA A 178 -19.49 23.38 6.72
N GLY A 179 -18.56 22.70 6.07
CA GLY A 179 -17.83 21.58 6.61
C GLY A 179 -17.93 20.29 5.77
N ILE A 180 -17.94 19.14 6.40
CA ILE A 180 -18.02 17.83 5.70
C ILE A 180 -19.46 17.61 5.21
N THR A 181 -19.60 17.55 3.89
CA THR A 181 -20.90 17.33 3.24
C THR A 181 -21.21 15.85 3.05
N ASP A 182 -20.20 15.03 2.67
CA ASP A 182 -20.42 13.61 2.40
C ASP A 182 -19.11 12.81 2.47
N VAL A 183 -19.23 11.53 2.82
CA VAL A 183 -18.16 10.52 2.71
C VAL A 183 -18.74 9.28 2.02
N ARG A 184 -18.33 9.05 0.78
CA ARG A 184 -18.83 7.93 -0.03
C ARG A 184 -17.76 6.88 -0.28
N PHE A 185 -17.97 5.68 0.21
CA PHE A 185 -17.18 4.52 -0.16
C PHE A 185 -17.59 3.97 -1.52
N LYS A 186 -16.61 3.67 -2.34
CA LYS A 186 -16.79 3.12 -3.68
C LYS A 186 -16.06 1.79 -3.81
N LYS A 187 -16.66 0.89 -4.61
CA LYS A 187 -16.08 -0.39 -5.01
C LYS A 187 -16.25 -0.55 -6.51
N VAL A 188 -15.18 -0.84 -7.23
CA VAL A 188 -15.15 -0.90 -8.69
C VAL A 188 -14.62 -2.26 -9.13
N PHE A 189 -15.34 -2.88 -10.07
CA PHE A 189 -14.83 -4.06 -10.77
C PHE A 189 -13.70 -3.67 -11.73
N TYR A 190 -12.70 -4.49 -11.79
CA TYR A 190 -11.66 -4.42 -12.81
C TYR A 190 -11.40 -5.80 -13.39
N ASP A 191 -10.74 -5.84 -14.53
CA ASP A 191 -10.44 -7.08 -15.25
C ASP A 191 -9.18 -7.75 -14.66
N VAL A 192 -9.39 -8.68 -13.74
CA VAL A 192 -8.33 -9.45 -13.05
C VAL A 192 -7.48 -10.24 -14.06
N GLU A 193 -8.09 -10.84 -15.08
CA GLU A 193 -7.36 -11.59 -16.10
C GLU A 193 -6.47 -10.69 -16.97
N LYS A 194 -6.92 -9.46 -17.25
CA LYS A 194 -6.11 -8.47 -17.95
C LYS A 194 -4.91 -8.05 -17.11
N GLU A 195 -5.10 -7.83 -15.81
CA GLU A 195 -4.00 -7.48 -14.89
C GLU A 195 -3.00 -8.63 -14.75
N TYR A 196 -3.48 -9.87 -14.58
CA TYR A 196 -2.60 -11.03 -14.55
C TYR A 196 -1.78 -11.19 -15.83
N LYS A 197 -2.40 -10.98 -17.02
CA LYS A 197 -1.69 -10.98 -18.30
C LYS A 197 -0.67 -9.86 -18.40
N ASN A 198 -1.00 -8.66 -17.90
CA ASN A 198 -0.06 -7.54 -17.83
C ASN A 198 1.16 -7.90 -16.98
N ALA A 199 0.95 -8.41 -15.77
CA ALA A 199 2.03 -8.84 -14.86
C ALA A 199 2.89 -9.96 -15.48
N THR A 200 2.26 -10.93 -16.16
CA THR A 200 2.96 -12.02 -16.87
C THR A 200 3.83 -11.48 -18.01
N ASN A 201 3.29 -10.57 -18.82
CA ASN A 201 4.03 -9.97 -19.94
C ASN A 201 5.19 -9.10 -19.47
N LYS A 202 5.08 -8.50 -18.30
CA LYS A 202 6.13 -7.73 -17.65
C LYS A 202 7.12 -8.61 -16.85
N HIS A 203 6.95 -9.94 -16.89
CA HIS A 203 7.80 -10.90 -16.19
C HIS A 203 7.91 -10.68 -14.68
N LEU A 204 6.77 -10.35 -14.05
CA LEU A 204 6.71 -10.18 -12.60
C LEU A 204 7.22 -11.46 -11.88
N PRO A 205 8.19 -11.40 -10.99
CA PRO A 205 8.58 -12.55 -10.18
C PRO A 205 7.44 -12.98 -9.25
N TYR A 206 7.44 -14.26 -8.84
CA TYR A 206 6.36 -14.86 -8.02
C TYR A 206 4.96 -14.69 -8.63
N ILE A 207 4.88 -14.79 -9.96
CA ILE A 207 3.64 -14.54 -10.71
C ILE A 207 2.46 -15.41 -10.23
N ASP A 208 2.71 -16.64 -9.78
CA ASP A 208 1.66 -17.54 -9.27
C ASP A 208 1.09 -17.04 -7.94
N LEU A 209 1.92 -16.48 -7.05
CA LEU A 209 1.48 -15.86 -5.80
C LEU A 209 0.69 -14.58 -6.07
N TYR A 210 1.11 -13.79 -7.07
CA TYR A 210 0.37 -12.61 -7.49
C TYR A 210 -1.00 -12.96 -8.08
N ARG A 211 -1.09 -14.04 -8.85
CA ARG A 211 -2.37 -14.56 -9.34
C ARG A 211 -3.30 -14.93 -8.19
N GLU A 212 -2.81 -15.69 -7.21
CA GLU A 212 -3.61 -16.07 -6.03
C GLU A 212 -4.07 -14.84 -5.26
N LEU A 213 -3.22 -13.83 -5.11
CA LEU A 213 -3.58 -12.54 -4.51
C LEU A 213 -4.75 -11.88 -5.26
N LEU A 214 -4.69 -11.80 -6.59
CA LEU A 214 -5.74 -11.19 -7.42
C LEU A 214 -7.07 -11.95 -7.36
N GLU A 215 -7.02 -13.29 -7.29
CA GLU A 215 -8.20 -14.16 -7.32
C GLU A 215 -8.83 -14.38 -5.94
N THR A 216 -8.04 -14.26 -4.84
CA THR A 216 -8.49 -14.65 -3.49
C THR A 216 -8.25 -13.60 -2.41
N GLY A 217 -7.46 -12.56 -2.68
CA GLY A 217 -6.99 -11.59 -1.68
C GLY A 217 -5.91 -12.14 -0.74
N ARG A 218 -5.49 -13.40 -0.89
CA ARG A 218 -4.51 -14.03 -0.01
C ARG A 218 -3.09 -13.57 -0.33
N THR A 219 -2.34 -13.24 0.71
CA THR A 219 -0.91 -12.94 0.63
C THR A 219 -0.08 -14.07 1.19
N HIS A 220 1.16 -14.18 0.70
CA HIS A 220 2.13 -15.17 1.15
C HIS A 220 3.41 -14.55 1.71
N THR A 221 3.40 -13.26 2.02
CA THR A 221 4.59 -12.52 2.50
C THR A 221 5.24 -13.16 3.75
N HIS A 222 4.46 -13.86 4.55
CA HIS A 222 4.92 -14.53 5.78
C HIS A 222 4.85 -16.07 5.70
N ASP A 223 4.62 -16.63 4.52
CA ASP A 223 4.60 -18.08 4.29
C ASP A 223 6.02 -18.58 3.99
N ILE A 224 6.82 -18.72 5.06
CA ILE A 224 8.27 -18.98 4.98
C ILE A 224 8.57 -20.25 4.18
N GLU A 225 7.80 -21.33 4.41
CA GLU A 225 8.03 -22.62 3.75
C GLU A 225 7.79 -22.51 2.24
N LEU A 226 6.67 -21.94 1.84
CA LEU A 226 6.33 -21.73 0.42
C LEU A 226 7.34 -20.80 -0.27
N LEU A 227 7.71 -19.70 0.38
CA LEU A 227 8.69 -18.77 -0.17
C LEU A 227 10.06 -19.41 -0.32
N GLN A 228 10.49 -20.25 0.64
CA GLN A 228 11.75 -20.97 0.54
C GLN A 228 11.76 -21.92 -0.66
N GLU A 229 10.69 -22.72 -0.85
CA GLU A 229 10.56 -23.62 -2.01
C GLU A 229 10.65 -22.86 -3.34
N ILE A 230 9.96 -21.72 -3.45
CA ILE A 230 9.98 -20.89 -4.66
C ILE A 230 11.36 -20.26 -4.88
N ASN A 231 11.98 -19.74 -3.82
CA ASN A 231 13.31 -19.13 -3.88
C ASN A 231 14.38 -20.12 -4.35
N GLU A 232 14.33 -21.37 -3.87
CA GLU A 232 15.21 -22.45 -4.29
C GLU A 232 14.94 -22.85 -5.75
N LYS A 233 13.67 -23.08 -6.11
CA LYS A 233 13.24 -23.48 -7.46
C LYS A 233 13.73 -22.51 -8.54
N TYR A 234 13.64 -21.21 -8.29
CA TYR A 234 13.98 -20.17 -9.26
C TYR A 234 15.39 -19.57 -9.01
N ASN A 235 16.11 -20.06 -7.99
CA ASN A 235 17.46 -19.55 -7.65
C ASN A 235 17.48 -18.05 -7.31
N TYR A 236 16.38 -17.54 -6.74
CA TYR A 236 16.21 -16.10 -6.45
C TYR A 236 17.22 -15.58 -5.44
N LYS A 237 17.66 -16.37 -4.47
CA LYS A 237 18.73 -15.98 -3.53
C LYS A 237 19.99 -15.51 -4.25
N ASN A 238 20.44 -16.23 -5.26
CA ASN A 238 21.63 -15.85 -6.01
C ASN A 238 21.41 -14.62 -6.91
N GLU A 239 20.19 -14.41 -7.44
CA GLU A 239 19.85 -13.21 -8.19
C GLU A 239 19.88 -11.97 -7.28
N VAL A 240 19.26 -12.07 -6.10
CA VAL A 240 19.25 -11.02 -5.08
C VAL A 240 20.66 -10.68 -4.61
N LEU A 241 21.50 -11.66 -4.32
CA LEU A 241 22.90 -11.43 -3.94
C LEU A 241 23.64 -10.60 -4.99
N LYS A 242 23.52 -10.96 -6.27
CA LYS A 242 24.13 -10.21 -7.37
C LYS A 242 23.57 -8.80 -7.52
N PHE A 243 22.27 -8.61 -7.22
CA PHE A 243 21.65 -7.30 -7.24
C PHE A 243 22.21 -6.41 -6.12
N ILE A 244 22.27 -6.94 -4.89
CA ILE A 244 22.77 -6.21 -3.71
C ILE A 244 24.25 -5.83 -3.83
N GLU A 245 25.05 -6.65 -4.51
CA GLU A 245 26.44 -6.30 -4.80
C GLU A 245 26.59 -5.09 -5.75
N LYS A 246 25.58 -4.83 -6.59
CA LYS A 246 25.61 -3.77 -7.62
C LYS A 246 25.04 -2.42 -7.16
N ILE A 247 24.16 -2.40 -6.16
CA ILE A 247 23.54 -1.18 -5.63
C ILE A 247 24.36 -0.54 -4.45
#